data_9c95a882ee99529fba032645a6f9624f
#
_entry.id   9c95a882ee99529fba032645a6f9624f
#
_cell.length_a   1.000
_cell.length_b   1.000
_cell.length_c   1.000
_cell.angle_alpha   90.00
_cell.angle_beta   90.00
_cell.angle_gamma   90.00
#
_symmetry.space_group_name_H-M   'P 1'
#
loop_
_entity.id
_entity.type
_entity.pdbx_description
1 polymer ?
#
loop_
_entity_poly.entity_id
_entity_poly.type
_entity_poly.pdbx_seq_one_letter_code
_entity_poly.pdbx_strand_id
1 'polypeptide(L)'
;MNRNRLRCLIFMALCCDFGIFAKKLISPAANILTDSLHIPGGIGTSFSLMFIVIAAVFIPRFGSATLMGAVQSGIALCMGTVGSMGALAPVGYIIPGIAIDCVLFFTRRLKLERGLGMLIANALASLCACLAANVIVFNLHGVVLLLYSSVALLSGSICGLLAEKVAVKLDPLFGKDEKNEKEDNNHDNSCSGACNSHTCACTSDNAHA
;
A
#
# COMPACT_ATOMS: atom_id res chain seq x y z
N MET A 1 7.90 -10.79 19.29
CA MET A 1 7.53 -10.18 17.98
C MET A 1 8.02 -8.74 18.02
N ASN A 2 8.91 -8.33 17.12
CA ASN A 2 9.53 -7.00 17.16
C ASN A 2 8.46 -5.92 16.98
N ARG A 3 8.47 -4.90 17.83
CA ARG A 3 7.52 -3.77 17.86
C ARG A 3 7.33 -3.13 16.46
N ASN A 4 8.39 -3.04 15.68
CA ASN A 4 8.36 -2.49 14.32
C ASN A 4 7.61 -3.37 13.32
N ARG A 5 7.70 -4.69 13.43
CA ARG A 5 6.91 -5.60 12.58
C ARG A 5 5.42 -5.47 12.88
N LEU A 6 5.06 -5.30 14.14
CA LEU A 6 3.68 -5.11 14.55
C LEU A 6 3.10 -3.81 14.00
N ARG A 7 3.84 -2.69 14.08
CA ARG A 7 3.43 -1.40 13.50
C ARG A 7 3.22 -1.48 12.00
N CYS A 8 4.14 -2.12 11.27
CA CYS A 8 3.99 -2.33 9.82
C CYS A 8 2.73 -3.15 9.50
N LEU A 9 2.43 -4.20 10.26
CA LEU A 9 1.23 -5.03 10.04
C LEU A 9 -0.06 -4.24 10.32
N ILE A 10 -0.09 -3.47 11.40
CA ILE A 10 -1.24 -2.60 11.73
C ILE A 10 -1.46 -1.58 10.62
N PHE A 11 -0.40 -0.95 10.13
CA PHE A 11 -0.50 0.02 9.03
C PHE A 11 -1.01 -0.61 7.74
N MET A 12 -0.51 -1.81 7.38
CA MET A 12 -1.02 -2.57 6.23
C MET A 12 -2.50 -2.89 6.38
N ALA A 13 -2.92 -3.35 7.56
CA ALA A 13 -4.33 -3.67 7.82
C ALA A 13 -5.22 -2.42 7.68
N LEU A 14 -4.83 -1.31 8.27
CA LEU A 14 -5.55 -0.04 8.14
C LEU A 14 -5.66 0.42 6.68
N CYS A 15 -4.56 0.35 5.91
CA CYS A 15 -4.61 0.70 4.48
C CYS A 15 -5.51 -0.24 3.68
N CYS A 16 -5.55 -1.54 4.02
CA CYS A 16 -6.47 -2.50 3.40
C CYS A 16 -7.93 -2.13 3.68
N ASP A 17 -8.26 -1.86 4.94
CA ASP A 17 -9.62 -1.51 5.35
C ASP A 17 -10.08 -0.20 4.72
N PHE A 18 -9.22 0.83 4.73
CA PHE A 18 -9.49 2.09 4.04
C PHE A 18 -9.69 1.90 2.54
N GLY A 19 -8.91 1.04 1.89
CA GLY A 19 -9.06 0.73 0.47
C GLY A 19 -10.42 0.11 0.14
N ILE A 20 -10.88 -0.85 0.96
CA ILE A 20 -12.20 -1.50 0.77
C ILE A 20 -13.33 -0.53 1.09
N PHE A 21 -13.22 0.21 2.19
CA PHE A 21 -14.22 1.20 2.59
C PHE A 21 -14.37 2.31 1.53
N ALA A 22 -13.24 2.86 1.07
CA ALA A 22 -13.22 3.87 0.02
C ALA A 22 -13.82 3.35 -1.29
N LYS A 23 -13.53 2.10 -1.68
CA LYS A 23 -14.16 1.47 -2.83
C LYS A 23 -15.68 1.39 -2.68
N LYS A 24 -16.18 0.98 -1.51
CA LYS A 24 -17.63 0.92 -1.24
C LYS A 24 -18.30 2.28 -1.28
N LEU A 25 -17.64 3.31 -0.77
CA LEU A 25 -18.17 4.66 -0.72
C LEU A 25 -18.18 5.33 -2.10
N ILE A 26 -17.11 5.13 -2.87
CA ILE A 26 -16.92 5.77 -4.18
C ILE A 26 -17.64 5.00 -5.29
N SER A 27 -17.78 3.67 -5.18
CA SER A 27 -18.41 2.84 -6.23
C SER A 27 -19.80 3.32 -6.63
N PRO A 28 -20.75 3.62 -5.72
CA PRO A 28 -22.07 4.10 -6.13
C PRO A 28 -22.01 5.45 -6.83
N ALA A 29 -21.18 6.40 -6.36
CA ALA A 29 -21.00 7.68 -7.02
C ALA A 29 -20.29 7.54 -8.38
N ALA A 30 -19.29 6.67 -8.46
CA ALA A 30 -18.62 6.36 -9.73
C ALA A 30 -19.58 5.69 -10.73
N ASN A 31 -20.47 4.81 -10.30
CA ASN A 31 -21.45 4.16 -11.18
C ASN A 31 -22.46 5.17 -11.74
N ILE A 32 -22.97 6.08 -10.91
CA ILE A 32 -23.87 7.16 -11.39
C ILE A 32 -23.17 8.01 -12.45
N LEU A 33 -21.90 8.34 -12.23
CA LEU A 33 -21.12 9.13 -13.18
C LEU A 33 -20.82 8.35 -14.47
N THR A 34 -20.49 7.08 -14.36
CA THR A 34 -20.22 6.21 -15.51
C THR A 34 -21.47 5.92 -16.32
N ASP A 35 -22.60 5.70 -15.67
CA ASP A 35 -23.90 5.50 -16.34
C ASP A 35 -24.35 6.77 -17.08
N SER A 36 -24.16 7.95 -16.46
CA SER A 36 -24.50 9.24 -17.08
C SER A 36 -23.61 9.60 -18.27
N LEU A 37 -22.33 9.24 -18.21
CA LEU A 37 -21.35 9.56 -19.26
C LEU A 37 -21.11 8.41 -20.24
N HIS A 38 -21.78 7.26 -20.06
CA HIS A 38 -21.53 6.02 -20.82
C HIS A 38 -20.05 5.61 -20.81
N ILE A 39 -19.32 5.98 -19.74
CA ILE A 39 -17.90 5.66 -19.56
C ILE A 39 -17.80 4.39 -18.72
N PRO A 40 -16.99 3.40 -19.15
CA PRO A 40 -16.84 2.16 -18.40
C PRO A 40 -16.27 2.38 -17.00
N GLY A 41 -16.87 1.75 -16.00
CA GLY A 41 -16.47 1.83 -14.60
C GLY A 41 -15.08 1.25 -14.35
N GLY A 42 -14.37 1.81 -13.40
CA GLY A 42 -13.01 1.40 -13.01
C GLY A 42 -12.39 2.37 -12.00
N ILE A 43 -13.00 3.54 -11.86
CA ILE A 43 -12.49 4.62 -10.99
C ILE A 43 -12.42 4.17 -9.53
N GLY A 44 -13.40 3.44 -9.03
CA GLY A 44 -13.41 2.93 -7.65
C GLY A 44 -12.29 1.93 -7.35
N THR A 45 -11.90 1.11 -8.34
CA THR A 45 -10.77 0.17 -8.19
C THR A 45 -9.44 0.91 -8.16
N SER A 46 -9.22 1.89 -9.04
CA SER A 46 -8.01 2.71 -9.07
C SER A 46 -7.79 3.45 -7.73
N PHE A 47 -8.88 3.94 -7.13
CA PHE A 47 -8.82 4.60 -5.83
C PHE A 47 -8.48 3.63 -4.69
N SER A 48 -9.02 2.43 -4.70
CA SER A 48 -8.65 1.38 -3.71
C SER A 48 -7.19 0.97 -3.84
N LEU A 49 -6.67 0.85 -5.06
CA LEU A 49 -5.27 0.50 -5.33
C LEU A 49 -4.29 1.56 -4.83
N MET A 50 -4.70 2.84 -4.79
CA MET A 50 -3.91 3.93 -4.23
C MET A 50 -3.44 3.63 -2.80
N PHE A 51 -4.30 3.08 -1.95
CA PHE A 51 -3.95 2.73 -0.56
C PHE A 51 -2.95 1.58 -0.50
N ILE A 52 -3.04 0.60 -1.42
CA ILE A 52 -2.06 -0.50 -1.52
C ILE A 52 -0.70 0.05 -1.93
N VAL A 53 -0.65 0.97 -2.91
CA VAL A 53 0.59 1.61 -3.36
C VAL A 53 1.24 2.40 -2.23
N ILE A 54 0.46 3.20 -1.48
CA ILE A 54 0.97 3.94 -0.32
C ILE A 54 1.60 2.97 0.68
N ALA A 55 0.88 1.92 1.08
CA ALA A 55 1.40 0.96 2.06
C ALA A 55 2.66 0.24 1.56
N ALA A 56 2.70 -0.16 0.27
CA ALA A 56 3.85 -0.84 -0.32
C ALA A 56 5.11 0.05 -0.44
N VAL A 57 4.92 1.37 -0.53
CA VAL A 57 6.04 2.33 -0.53
C VAL A 57 6.64 2.50 0.85
N PHE A 58 5.81 2.57 1.90
CA PHE A 58 6.28 2.66 3.28
C PHE A 58 6.85 1.33 3.81
N ILE A 59 6.40 0.19 3.28
CA ILE A 59 6.90 -1.13 3.66
C ILE A 59 7.70 -1.72 2.50
N PRO A 60 9.01 -1.46 2.41
CA PRO A 60 9.84 -1.80 1.27
C PRO A 60 10.18 -3.31 1.20
N ARG A 61 9.16 -4.17 1.32
CA ARG A 61 9.30 -5.62 1.17
C ARG A 61 8.63 -6.07 -0.12
N PHE A 62 9.35 -6.86 -0.91
CA PHE A 62 8.77 -7.51 -2.08
C PHE A 62 7.62 -8.44 -1.63
N GLY A 63 6.48 -8.36 -2.31
CA GLY A 63 5.29 -9.16 -1.99
C GLY A 63 4.31 -8.48 -1.02
N SER A 64 4.60 -7.28 -0.50
CA SER A 64 3.70 -6.60 0.43
C SER A 64 2.38 -6.19 -0.23
N ALA A 65 2.41 -5.68 -1.46
CA ALA A 65 1.21 -5.31 -2.20
C ALA A 65 0.39 -6.55 -2.62
N THR A 66 1.07 -7.60 -3.04
CA THR A 66 0.43 -8.89 -3.37
C THR A 66 -0.29 -9.48 -2.16
N LEU A 67 0.34 -9.46 -0.98
CA LEU A 67 -0.27 -9.93 0.27
C LEU A 67 -1.50 -9.10 0.63
N MET A 68 -1.41 -7.78 0.51
CA MET A 68 -2.56 -6.88 0.74
C MET A 68 -3.70 -7.16 -0.23
N GLY A 69 -3.40 -7.39 -1.51
CA GLY A 69 -4.40 -7.79 -2.52
C GLY A 69 -5.08 -9.12 -2.16
N ALA A 70 -4.32 -10.11 -1.69
CA ALA A 70 -4.87 -11.39 -1.23
C ALA A 70 -5.78 -11.22 -0.01
N VAL A 71 -5.39 -10.42 0.99
CA VAL A 71 -6.21 -10.12 2.16
C VAL A 71 -7.49 -9.39 1.76
N GLN A 72 -7.39 -8.36 0.89
CA GLN A 72 -8.57 -7.65 0.38
C GLN A 72 -9.53 -8.57 -0.38
N SER A 73 -9.01 -9.52 -1.16
CA SER A 73 -9.84 -10.49 -1.87
C SER A 73 -10.60 -11.40 -0.91
N GLY A 74 -9.94 -11.85 0.16
CA GLY A 74 -10.56 -12.64 1.22
C GLY A 74 -11.69 -11.89 1.92
N ILE A 75 -11.45 -10.63 2.30
CA ILE A 75 -12.47 -9.78 2.93
C ILE A 75 -13.64 -9.55 1.96
N ALA A 76 -13.36 -9.25 0.68
CA ALA A 76 -14.40 -9.04 -0.33
C ALA A 76 -15.27 -10.28 -0.54
N LEU A 77 -14.68 -11.48 -0.53
CA LEU A 77 -15.41 -12.74 -0.59
C LEU A 77 -16.30 -12.93 0.65
N CYS A 78 -15.75 -12.74 1.86
CA CYS A 78 -16.50 -12.87 3.11
C CYS A 78 -17.67 -11.88 3.18
N MET A 79 -17.50 -10.67 2.64
CA MET A 79 -18.54 -9.63 2.63
C MET A 79 -19.55 -9.80 1.47
N GLY A 80 -19.36 -10.78 0.59
CA GLY A 80 -20.21 -10.97 -0.59
C GLY A 80 -20.21 -9.81 -1.58
N THR A 81 -19.17 -8.94 -1.53
CA THR A 81 -19.07 -7.72 -2.35
C THR A 81 -18.36 -7.95 -3.69
N VAL A 82 -18.30 -9.17 -4.12
CA VAL A 82 -17.52 -9.63 -5.29
C VAL A 82 -18.17 -9.26 -6.61
N GLY A 83 -19.43 -8.82 -6.57
CA GLY A 83 -20.22 -8.45 -7.77
C GLY A 83 -20.31 -9.61 -8.77
N SER A 84 -20.22 -9.28 -10.05
CA SER A 84 -20.30 -10.23 -11.17
C SER A 84 -19.09 -11.18 -11.30
N MET A 85 -17.98 -10.89 -10.59
CA MET A 85 -16.76 -11.73 -10.65
C MET A 85 -16.88 -13.06 -9.89
N GLY A 86 -17.77 -13.17 -8.90
CA GLY A 86 -17.97 -14.39 -8.13
C GLY A 86 -16.67 -15.00 -7.59
N ALA A 87 -16.44 -16.28 -7.87
CA ALA A 87 -15.25 -17.03 -7.42
C ALA A 87 -13.92 -16.55 -8.05
N LEU A 88 -13.96 -15.79 -9.16
CA LEU A 88 -12.77 -15.24 -9.83
C LEU A 88 -12.28 -13.92 -9.23
N ALA A 89 -12.97 -13.36 -8.24
CA ALA A 89 -12.58 -12.13 -7.59
C ALA A 89 -11.13 -12.11 -7.06
N PRO A 90 -10.59 -13.17 -6.46
CA PRO A 90 -9.19 -13.18 -6.01
C PRO A 90 -8.20 -12.81 -7.11
N VAL A 91 -8.45 -13.25 -8.33
CA VAL A 91 -7.60 -12.95 -9.50
C VAL A 91 -7.56 -11.44 -9.75
N GLY A 92 -8.71 -10.77 -9.69
CA GLY A 92 -8.84 -9.33 -9.87
C GLY A 92 -8.17 -8.48 -8.79
N TYR A 93 -7.90 -9.03 -7.61
CA TYR A 93 -7.20 -8.33 -6.52
C TYR A 93 -5.71 -8.68 -6.44
N ILE A 94 -5.33 -9.93 -6.75
CA ILE A 94 -3.94 -10.39 -6.65
C ILE A 94 -3.10 -9.87 -7.82
N ILE A 95 -3.63 -9.90 -9.05
CA ILE A 95 -2.90 -9.45 -10.26
C ILE A 95 -2.41 -8.01 -10.13
N PRO A 96 -3.24 -7.01 -9.78
CA PRO A 96 -2.74 -5.65 -9.59
C PRO A 96 -1.75 -5.53 -8.42
N GLY A 97 -1.89 -6.34 -7.36
CA GLY A 97 -0.92 -6.41 -6.28
C GLY A 97 0.47 -6.83 -6.75
N ILE A 98 0.55 -7.87 -7.58
CA ILE A 98 1.80 -8.33 -8.20
C ILE A 98 2.37 -7.23 -9.12
N ALA A 99 1.53 -6.55 -9.90
CA ALA A 99 1.96 -5.46 -10.76
C ALA A 99 2.59 -4.31 -9.94
N ILE A 100 1.99 -3.92 -8.82
CA ILE A 100 2.54 -2.90 -7.90
C ILE A 100 3.91 -3.33 -7.38
N ASP A 101 4.04 -4.56 -6.87
CA ASP A 101 5.30 -5.07 -6.33
C ASP A 101 6.41 -5.09 -7.40
N CYS A 102 6.11 -5.53 -8.62
CA CYS A 102 7.03 -5.52 -9.75
C CYS A 102 7.47 -4.09 -10.10
N VAL A 103 6.52 -3.17 -10.28
CA VAL A 103 6.83 -1.79 -10.65
C VAL A 103 7.65 -1.10 -9.58
N LEU A 104 7.28 -1.21 -8.31
CA LEU A 104 8.05 -0.63 -7.21
C LEU A 104 9.44 -1.22 -7.09
N PHE A 105 9.61 -2.52 -7.36
CA PHE A 105 10.92 -3.16 -7.42
C PHE A 105 11.79 -2.55 -8.53
N PHE A 106 11.27 -2.42 -9.75
CA PHE A 106 11.98 -1.80 -10.87
C PHE A 106 12.29 -0.32 -10.62
N THR A 107 11.33 0.42 -10.10
CA THR A 107 11.48 1.85 -9.78
C THR A 107 12.60 2.09 -8.76
N ARG A 108 12.66 1.25 -7.73
CA ARG A 108 13.76 1.29 -6.74
C ARG A 108 15.11 0.93 -7.35
N ARG A 109 15.14 -0.02 -8.27
CA ARG A 109 16.36 -0.40 -9.00
C ARG A 109 16.86 0.73 -9.89
N LEU A 110 15.98 1.43 -10.56
CA LEU A 110 16.28 2.55 -11.46
C LEU A 110 16.54 3.87 -10.69
N LYS A 111 16.43 3.87 -9.36
CA LYS A 111 16.57 5.08 -8.51
C LYS A 111 15.65 6.22 -8.97
N LEU A 112 14.48 5.88 -9.47
CA LEU A 112 13.48 6.84 -9.90
C LEU A 112 12.93 7.61 -8.70
N GLU A 113 12.48 8.84 -8.91
CA GLU A 113 11.80 9.60 -7.87
C GLU A 113 10.60 8.83 -7.31
N ARG A 114 10.43 8.90 -5.99
CA ARG A 114 9.37 8.17 -5.27
C ARG A 114 7.98 8.48 -5.81
N GLY A 115 7.73 9.76 -6.14
CA GLY A 115 6.43 10.19 -6.68
C GLY A 115 6.12 9.58 -8.04
N LEU A 116 7.09 9.61 -8.97
CA LEU A 116 6.95 8.97 -10.28
C LEU A 116 6.73 7.46 -10.15
N GLY A 117 7.44 6.82 -9.20
CA GLY A 117 7.24 5.40 -8.92
C GLY A 117 5.82 5.06 -8.48
N MET A 118 5.24 5.88 -7.60
CA MET A 118 3.86 5.70 -7.14
C MET A 118 2.84 5.91 -8.25
N LEU A 119 3.06 6.92 -9.09
CA LEU A 119 2.21 7.21 -10.24
C LEU A 119 2.18 6.03 -11.22
N ILE A 120 3.37 5.57 -11.63
CA ILE A 120 3.51 4.46 -12.59
C ILE A 120 2.94 3.17 -11.99
N ALA A 121 3.22 2.88 -10.71
CA ALA A 121 2.72 1.70 -10.03
C ALA A 121 1.18 1.67 -10.00
N ASN A 122 0.55 2.79 -9.66
CA ASN A 122 -0.91 2.85 -9.59
C ASN A 122 -1.57 2.81 -10.98
N ALA A 123 -0.97 3.48 -11.98
CA ALA A 123 -1.47 3.45 -13.36
C ALA A 123 -1.40 2.04 -13.96
N LEU A 124 -0.25 1.35 -13.84
CA LEU A 124 -0.07 -0.01 -14.33
C LEU A 124 -0.93 -1.03 -13.55
N ALA A 125 -1.06 -0.88 -12.24
CA ALA A 125 -1.95 -1.73 -11.45
C ALA A 125 -3.41 -1.59 -11.86
N SER A 126 -3.86 -0.35 -12.11
CA SER A 126 -5.22 -0.09 -12.60
C SER A 126 -5.46 -0.69 -13.98
N LEU A 127 -4.46 -0.61 -14.87
CA LEU A 127 -4.50 -1.25 -16.18
C LEU A 127 -4.59 -2.78 -16.05
N CYS A 128 -3.73 -3.38 -15.23
CA CYS A 128 -3.73 -4.83 -14.99
C CYS A 128 -5.06 -5.31 -14.37
N ALA A 129 -5.61 -4.56 -13.42
CA ALA A 129 -6.92 -4.87 -12.84
C ALA A 129 -8.04 -4.79 -13.90
N CYS A 130 -8.01 -3.77 -14.75
CA CYS A 130 -8.97 -3.60 -15.84
C CYS A 130 -8.86 -4.75 -16.85
N LEU A 131 -7.65 -5.09 -17.29
CA LEU A 131 -7.42 -6.19 -18.24
C LEU A 131 -7.83 -7.53 -17.63
N ALA A 132 -7.47 -7.81 -16.38
CA ALA A 132 -7.86 -9.03 -15.70
C ALA A 132 -9.40 -9.17 -15.62
N ALA A 133 -10.10 -8.11 -15.27
CA ALA A 133 -11.55 -8.12 -15.20
C ALA A 133 -12.20 -8.32 -16.58
N ASN A 134 -11.79 -7.52 -17.56
CA ASN A 134 -12.45 -7.50 -18.86
C ASN A 134 -12.10 -8.72 -19.73
N VAL A 135 -10.86 -9.21 -19.69
CA VAL A 135 -10.44 -10.36 -20.50
C VAL A 135 -10.85 -11.67 -19.84
N ILE A 136 -10.60 -11.84 -18.52
CA ILE A 136 -10.80 -13.12 -17.83
C ILE A 136 -12.29 -13.32 -17.49
N VAL A 137 -12.99 -12.27 -17.03
CA VAL A 137 -14.36 -12.38 -16.54
C VAL A 137 -15.37 -12.14 -17.65
N PHE A 138 -15.21 -11.06 -18.41
CA PHE A 138 -16.17 -10.61 -19.40
C PHE A 138 -15.85 -11.04 -20.84
N ASN A 139 -14.65 -11.60 -21.07
CA ASN A 139 -14.18 -12.04 -22.39
C ASN A 139 -14.33 -10.97 -23.49
N LEU A 140 -14.16 -9.69 -23.10
CA LEU A 140 -14.30 -8.54 -23.99
C LEU A 140 -13.07 -8.39 -24.88
N HIS A 141 -13.29 -8.11 -26.17
CA HIS A 141 -12.23 -7.96 -27.15
C HIS A 141 -12.43 -6.68 -27.99
N GLY A 142 -11.34 -6.21 -28.61
CA GLY A 142 -11.39 -5.14 -29.59
C GLY A 142 -11.46 -3.73 -29.01
N VAL A 143 -12.16 -2.83 -29.67
CA VAL A 143 -12.20 -1.38 -29.39
C VAL A 143 -12.71 -1.07 -27.99
N VAL A 144 -13.64 -1.86 -27.49
CA VAL A 144 -14.22 -1.69 -26.14
C VAL A 144 -13.16 -1.86 -25.07
N LEU A 145 -12.28 -2.87 -25.20
CA LEU A 145 -11.19 -3.10 -24.28
C LEU A 145 -10.19 -1.94 -24.24
N LEU A 146 -9.90 -1.33 -25.42
CA LEU A 146 -9.03 -0.16 -25.50
C LEU A 146 -9.63 1.04 -24.76
N LEU A 147 -10.94 1.25 -24.88
CA LEU A 147 -11.63 2.33 -24.20
C LEU A 147 -11.57 2.15 -22.67
N TYR A 148 -11.87 0.93 -22.17
CA TYR A 148 -11.75 0.61 -20.75
C TYR A 148 -10.32 0.79 -20.22
N SER A 149 -9.32 0.35 -21.01
CA SER A 149 -7.90 0.47 -20.65
C SER A 149 -7.44 1.91 -20.55
N SER A 150 -7.88 2.79 -21.47
CA SER A 150 -7.52 4.20 -21.46
C SER A 150 -8.11 4.92 -20.23
N VAL A 151 -9.37 4.64 -19.89
CA VAL A 151 -10.00 5.19 -18.68
C VAL A 151 -9.30 4.68 -17.42
N ALA A 152 -8.94 3.40 -17.37
CA ALA A 152 -8.22 2.83 -16.24
C ALA A 152 -6.83 3.46 -16.05
N LEU A 153 -6.10 3.71 -17.14
CA LEU A 153 -4.81 4.40 -17.08
C LEU A 153 -4.94 5.85 -16.59
N LEU A 154 -5.91 6.59 -17.11
CA LEU A 154 -6.14 7.98 -16.70
C LEU A 154 -6.54 8.07 -15.23
N SER A 155 -7.51 7.27 -14.79
CA SER A 155 -7.95 7.23 -13.40
C SER A 155 -6.83 6.74 -12.47
N GLY A 156 -6.06 5.74 -12.89
CA GLY A 156 -4.90 5.23 -12.16
C GLY A 156 -3.79 6.28 -12.00
N SER A 157 -3.53 7.07 -13.04
CA SER A 157 -2.54 8.15 -12.99
C SER A 157 -2.97 9.27 -12.03
N ILE A 158 -4.22 9.70 -12.09
CA ILE A 158 -4.77 10.70 -11.16
C ILE A 158 -4.69 10.21 -9.71
N CYS A 159 -5.10 8.97 -9.45
CA CYS A 159 -5.00 8.36 -8.11
C CYS A 159 -3.54 8.19 -7.67
N GLY A 160 -2.61 7.92 -8.59
CA GLY A 160 -1.17 7.86 -8.31
C GLY A 160 -0.60 9.20 -7.84
N LEU A 161 -0.99 10.30 -8.47
CA LEU A 161 -0.64 11.66 -8.03
C LEU A 161 -1.22 11.99 -6.65
N LEU A 162 -2.45 11.55 -6.38
CA LEU A 162 -3.06 11.70 -5.06
C LEU A 162 -2.30 10.88 -4.01
N ALA A 163 -1.88 9.66 -4.35
CA ALA A 163 -1.08 8.81 -3.49
C ALA A 163 0.23 9.48 -3.06
N GLU A 164 0.92 10.15 -3.99
CA GLU A 164 2.13 10.92 -3.70
C GLU A 164 1.87 12.03 -2.68
N LYS A 165 0.84 12.84 -2.90
CA LYS A 165 0.49 13.94 -1.98
C LYS A 165 0.14 13.43 -0.58
N VAL A 166 -0.57 12.30 -0.50
CA VAL A 166 -0.89 11.65 0.78
C VAL A 166 0.38 11.10 1.43
N ALA A 167 1.25 10.45 0.67
CA ALA A 167 2.49 9.88 1.17
C ALA A 167 3.43 10.97 1.75
N VAL A 168 3.56 12.11 1.07
CA VAL A 168 4.36 13.25 1.57
C VAL A 168 3.81 13.78 2.91
N LYS A 169 2.49 13.77 3.11
CA LYS A 169 1.89 14.15 4.39
C LYS A 169 2.08 13.10 5.49
N LEU A 170 2.23 11.84 5.12
CA LEU A 170 2.45 10.73 6.06
C LEU A 170 3.94 10.57 6.43
N ASP A 171 4.87 11.02 5.59
CA ASP A 171 6.32 10.94 5.84
C ASP A 171 6.75 11.48 7.22
N PRO A 172 6.27 12.65 7.72
CA PRO A 172 6.68 13.15 9.03
C PRO A 172 6.21 12.28 10.19
N LEU A 173 5.16 11.47 10.00
CA LEU A 173 4.66 10.55 11.02
C LEU A 173 5.56 9.32 11.15
N PHE A 174 6.05 8.81 10.02
CA PHE A 174 6.97 7.65 9.99
C PHE A 174 8.43 8.05 10.24
N GLY A 175 8.85 9.23 9.79
CA GLY A 175 10.23 9.71 9.96
C GLY A 175 10.60 10.10 11.39
N LYS A 176 9.63 10.48 12.23
CA LYS A 176 9.85 10.72 13.66
C LYS A 176 10.14 9.44 14.45
N ASP A 177 9.46 8.36 14.09
CA ASP A 177 9.65 7.07 14.75
C ASP A 177 11.03 6.46 14.46
N GLU A 178 11.55 6.66 13.25
CA GLU A 178 12.89 6.16 12.86
C GLU A 178 14.02 6.95 13.54
N LYS A 179 13.83 8.23 13.83
CA LYS A 179 14.81 9.05 14.58
C LYS A 179 14.84 8.68 16.07
N ASN A 180 13.68 8.51 16.69
CA ASN A 180 13.60 8.11 18.10
C ASN A 180 14.19 6.71 18.33
N GLU A 181 14.04 5.80 17.37
CA GLU A 181 14.59 4.44 17.48
C GLU A 181 16.11 4.40 17.31
N LYS A 182 16.69 5.29 16.50
CA LYS A 182 18.14 5.44 16.40
C LYS A 182 18.74 6.09 17.64
N GLU A 183 18.02 6.93 18.32
CA GLU A 183 18.42 7.61 19.54
C GLU A 183 18.39 6.62 20.74
N ASP A 184 17.31 5.82 20.86
CA ASP A 184 17.18 4.77 21.88
C ASP A 184 18.25 3.67 21.72
N ASN A 185 18.49 3.20 20.49
CA ASN A 185 19.53 2.19 20.23
C ASN A 185 20.96 2.71 20.46
N ASN A 186 21.17 4.01 20.28
CA ASN A 186 22.48 4.63 20.55
C ASN A 186 22.71 4.81 22.06
N HIS A 187 21.63 5.03 22.83
CA HIS A 187 21.70 5.12 24.29
C HIS A 187 21.97 3.76 24.93
N ASP A 188 21.33 2.68 24.42
CA ASP A 188 21.54 1.32 24.91
C ASP A 188 22.95 0.80 24.58
N ASN A 189 23.49 1.14 23.41
CA ASN A 189 24.88 0.79 23.05
C ASN A 189 25.92 1.60 23.84
N SER A 190 25.58 2.82 24.26
CA SER A 190 26.46 3.64 25.11
C SER A 190 26.52 3.09 26.54
N CYS A 191 25.43 2.56 27.08
CA CYS A 191 25.39 1.95 28.41
C CYS A 191 26.04 0.56 28.42
N SER A 192 25.97 -0.21 27.32
CA SER A 192 26.59 -1.53 27.22
C SER A 192 28.10 -1.47 27.04
N GLY A 193 28.64 -0.39 26.46
CA GLY A 193 30.07 -0.16 26.30
C GLY A 193 30.78 0.29 27.57
N ALA A 194 30.07 0.84 28.54
CA ALA A 194 30.64 1.36 29.78
C ALA A 194 30.84 0.31 30.89
N CYS A 195 30.26 -0.88 30.72
CA CYS A 195 30.38 -1.96 31.72
C CYS A 195 31.57 -2.92 31.52
N ASN A 196 32.45 -2.69 30.54
CA ASN A 196 33.53 -3.64 30.23
C ASN A 196 34.95 -3.17 30.54
N SER A 197 35.15 -2.15 31.36
CA SER A 197 36.47 -1.80 31.85
C SER A 197 36.45 -1.38 33.33
N HIS A 198 36.85 -2.33 34.18
CA HIS A 198 37.43 -2.18 35.49
C HIS A 198 36.82 -1.20 36.53
N THR A 199 36.40 -1.81 37.65
CA THR A 199 36.38 -1.25 39.00
C THR A 199 35.15 -0.45 39.39
N CYS A 200 34.11 -1.18 39.77
CA CYS A 200 33.14 -0.66 40.75
C CYS A 200 33.78 -0.74 42.14
N ALA A 201 34.40 0.33 42.57
CA ALA A 201 34.67 0.55 43.99
C ALA A 201 33.41 1.16 44.61
N CYS A 202 32.62 0.33 45.25
CA CYS A 202 31.61 0.78 46.21
C CYS A 202 32.37 1.24 47.47
N THR A 203 32.53 2.53 47.62
CA THR A 203 32.85 3.12 48.91
C THR A 203 31.54 3.46 49.60
N SER A 204 31.16 2.59 50.51
CA SER A 204 30.24 2.90 51.59
C SER A 204 31.02 3.72 52.63
N ASP A 205 30.64 4.98 52.79
CA ASP A 205 30.93 5.71 54.03
C ASP A 205 29.61 6.26 54.58
N ASN A 206 29.10 5.46 55.48
CA ASN A 206 28.29 5.92 56.59
C ASN A 206 29.22 6.55 57.63
N ALA A 207 28.89 7.66 58.19
CA ALA A 207 28.75 7.84 59.62
C ALA A 207 28.89 9.32 60.06
N HIS A 208 27.96 9.72 60.85
CA HIS A 208 28.01 10.64 61.99
C HIS A 208 28.38 12.13 61.79
N ALA A 209 27.44 12.97 61.97
CA ALA A 209 27.17 13.83 63.13
C ALA A 209 25.98 14.72 62.85
#